data_b8bfa171bbdda0cc3bfcefb7c6ee321f
#
_entry.id   b8bfa171bbdda0cc3bfcefb7c6ee321f
#
_cell.length_a   1.000
_cell.length_b   1.000
_cell.length_c   1.000
_cell.angle_alpha   90.00
_cell.angle_beta   90.00
_cell.angle_gamma   90.00
#
_symmetry.space_group_name_H-M   'P 1'
#
loop_
_entity.id
_entity.type
_entity.pdbx_description
1 polymer ?
#
loop_
_entity_poly.entity_id
_entity_poly.type
_entity_poly.pdbx_seq_one_letter_code
_entity_poly.pdbx_strand_id
1 'polypeptide(L)'
;PNSPNLKHFGLGKKEITIKALSEKWLELKKMEITTNAMVRYKSAIRNCLDCLGGNKLASSITQEDVLIFRKELLTGYQLPRKIQRKPIKGRSVPTVNSYMTIISGMFRFAANNGYIGKNPFSELPSLKRAKTPPDPLTKDEFARLIDACHHQQTKNFWSLAVYTGMRHGELCGLAWEDIDLEAGTLTVKRNYTQTKEFTLPKTDAGTNRVIQLIQPAIDVLKNQATLTRLGKQYQIEVKLREYGRTSTHSCSFVFNPQILDRTGNSGVHYAVTSINRTWESALKRAKIRHRKAYQSRHTYACWALTAGANPNFIANQMGHANAQMVYNVYGAWMKDNNQSQVEVLNRKLCTYVPQVPQRLNKA
;
A
#
# COMPACT_ATOMS: atom_id res chain seq x y z
N PRO A 1 -63.41 15.15 -30.50
CA PRO A 1 -62.99 14.50 -29.25
C PRO A 1 -61.59 14.89 -28.94
N ASN A 2 -61.48 15.75 -27.92
CA ASN A 2 -60.24 16.37 -27.47
C ASN A 2 -59.49 15.39 -26.63
N SER A 3 -58.20 15.10 -27.01
CA SER A 3 -57.22 14.45 -26.14
C SER A 3 -56.77 15.46 -25.08
N PRO A 4 -56.71 15.08 -23.79
CA PRO A 4 -56.20 15.99 -22.79
C PRO A 4 -54.66 16.07 -22.91
N ASN A 5 -54.15 17.30 -23.06
CA ASN A 5 -52.78 17.67 -22.92
C ASN A 5 -52.23 17.17 -21.58
N LEU A 6 -51.37 16.15 -21.59
CA LEU A 6 -50.53 15.80 -20.47
C LEU A 6 -49.50 16.92 -20.27
N LYS A 7 -49.87 17.89 -19.45
CA LYS A 7 -48.91 18.88 -18.90
C LYS A 7 -47.80 18.11 -18.24
N HIS A 8 -46.57 18.26 -18.75
CA HIS A 8 -45.36 17.86 -18.09
C HIS A 8 -45.36 18.40 -16.65
N PHE A 9 -45.55 17.52 -15.69
CA PHE A 9 -45.18 17.78 -14.33
C PHE A 9 -43.63 17.90 -14.34
N GLY A 10 -43.17 19.16 -14.42
CA GLY A 10 -41.75 19.48 -14.25
C GLY A 10 -41.30 19.02 -12.86
N LEU A 11 -40.63 17.88 -12.79
CA LEU A 11 -39.81 17.57 -11.66
C LEU A 11 -38.74 18.67 -11.59
N GLY A 12 -38.95 19.66 -10.74
CA GLY A 12 -38.02 20.76 -10.51
C GLY A 12 -36.65 20.15 -10.29
N LYS A 13 -35.64 20.60 -11.07
CA LYS A 13 -34.26 20.16 -10.91
C LYS A 13 -33.90 20.31 -9.43
N LYS A 14 -33.56 19.22 -8.77
CA LYS A 14 -33.09 19.23 -7.37
C LYS A 14 -31.76 19.97 -7.34
N GLU A 15 -31.77 21.24 -6.97
CA GLU A 15 -30.55 22.03 -6.83
C GLU A 15 -29.77 21.59 -5.57
N ILE A 16 -28.44 21.40 -5.71
CA ILE A 16 -27.55 21.04 -4.60
C ILE A 16 -26.24 21.78 -4.78
N THR A 17 -25.72 22.36 -3.68
CA THR A 17 -24.37 22.94 -3.68
C THR A 17 -23.31 21.83 -3.64
N ILE A 18 -22.08 22.15 -4.11
CA ILE A 18 -20.96 21.17 -4.08
C ILE A 18 -20.70 20.71 -2.64
N LYS A 19 -20.80 21.61 -1.65
CA LYS A 19 -20.63 21.29 -0.23
C LYS A 19 -21.70 20.29 0.23
N ALA A 20 -22.96 20.59 0.04
CA ALA A 20 -24.06 19.69 0.45
C ALA A 20 -24.01 18.33 -0.28
N LEU A 21 -23.66 18.34 -1.59
CA LEU A 21 -23.42 17.11 -2.34
C LEU A 21 -22.30 16.27 -1.73
N SER A 22 -21.19 16.91 -1.36
CA SER A 22 -20.03 16.21 -0.79
C SER A 22 -20.32 15.59 0.58
N GLU A 23 -21.07 16.28 1.43
CA GLU A 23 -21.50 15.79 2.75
C GLU A 23 -22.40 14.56 2.60
N LYS A 24 -23.44 14.68 1.75
CA LYS A 24 -24.38 13.58 1.47
C LYS A 24 -23.68 12.35 0.87
N TRP A 25 -22.79 12.56 -0.08
CA TRP A 25 -22.06 11.47 -0.73
C TRP A 25 -21.07 10.79 0.22
N LEU A 26 -20.35 11.56 1.06
CA LEU A 26 -19.44 11.00 2.05
C LEU A 26 -20.14 10.14 3.09
N GLU A 27 -21.33 10.55 3.52
CA GLU A 27 -22.11 9.77 4.50
C GLU A 27 -22.45 8.37 3.96
N LEU A 28 -22.90 8.32 2.70
CA LEU A 28 -23.19 7.04 2.04
C LEU A 28 -21.91 6.21 1.80
N LYS A 29 -20.80 6.86 1.41
CA LYS A 29 -19.54 6.18 1.16
C LYS A 29 -18.86 5.63 2.41
N LYS A 30 -19.21 6.12 3.59
CA LYS A 30 -18.66 5.67 4.88
C LYS A 30 -18.82 4.17 5.11
N MET A 31 -19.89 3.58 4.60
CA MET A 31 -20.15 2.13 4.71
C MET A 31 -19.35 1.28 3.72
N GLU A 32 -18.85 1.88 2.62
CA GLU A 32 -18.20 1.16 1.54
C GLU A 32 -16.66 1.23 1.58
N ILE A 33 -16.11 2.22 2.29
CA ILE A 33 -14.67 2.50 2.23
C ILE A 33 -13.99 2.40 3.58
N THR A 34 -12.70 2.03 3.57
CA THR A 34 -11.90 1.95 4.78
C THR A 34 -11.58 3.34 5.36
N THR A 35 -11.24 3.41 6.65
CA THR A 35 -10.85 4.65 7.33
C THR A 35 -9.69 5.37 6.62
N ASN A 36 -8.69 4.62 6.13
CA ASN A 36 -7.59 5.18 5.32
C ASN A 36 -8.07 5.78 3.98
N ALA A 37 -9.03 5.14 3.32
CA ALA A 37 -9.62 5.68 2.10
C ALA A 37 -10.45 6.94 2.42
N MET A 38 -11.21 6.96 3.52
CA MET A 38 -11.98 8.13 3.97
C MET A 38 -11.09 9.37 4.16
N VAL A 39 -9.89 9.23 4.73
CA VAL A 39 -8.91 10.34 4.86
C VAL A 39 -8.58 10.93 3.49
N ARG A 40 -8.38 10.08 2.49
CA ARG A 40 -8.09 10.50 1.11
C ARG A 40 -9.29 11.18 0.45
N TYR A 41 -10.50 10.63 0.64
CA TYR A 41 -11.75 11.22 0.14
C TYR A 41 -11.97 12.62 0.73
N LYS A 42 -11.84 12.77 2.06
CA LYS A 42 -11.93 14.08 2.72
C LYS A 42 -10.90 15.07 2.20
N SER A 43 -9.67 14.61 1.92
CA SER A 43 -8.63 15.47 1.35
C SER A 43 -8.97 15.91 -0.09
N ALA A 44 -9.45 15.01 -0.94
CA ALA A 44 -9.86 15.33 -2.31
C ALA A 44 -11.04 16.32 -2.32
N ILE A 45 -12.05 16.09 -1.49
CA ILE A 45 -13.21 16.97 -1.36
C ILE A 45 -12.80 18.36 -0.88
N ARG A 46 -11.93 18.46 0.15
CA ARG A 46 -11.44 19.75 0.62
C ARG A 46 -10.80 20.56 -0.51
N ASN A 47 -9.88 19.93 -1.28
CA ASN A 47 -9.27 20.61 -2.42
C ASN A 47 -10.33 21.01 -3.48
N CYS A 48 -11.34 20.18 -3.72
CA CYS A 48 -12.45 20.51 -4.63
C CYS A 48 -13.25 21.72 -4.15
N LEU A 49 -13.62 21.76 -2.86
CA LEU A 49 -14.35 22.88 -2.26
C LEU A 49 -13.53 24.19 -2.27
N ASP A 50 -12.22 24.07 -2.01
CA ASP A 50 -11.30 25.19 -2.01
C ASP A 50 -11.16 25.82 -3.42
N CYS A 51 -11.06 25.00 -4.48
CA CYS A 51 -10.83 25.44 -5.86
C CYS A 51 -12.12 25.81 -6.59
N LEU A 52 -13.16 24.97 -6.51
CA LEU A 52 -14.41 25.19 -7.25
C LEU A 52 -15.42 26.07 -6.51
N GLY A 53 -15.28 26.19 -5.18
CA GLY A 53 -16.21 26.94 -4.34
C GLY A 53 -17.36 26.09 -3.83
N GLY A 54 -17.40 25.84 -2.52
CA GLY A 54 -18.37 24.95 -1.88
C GLY A 54 -19.84 25.39 -2.03
N ASN A 55 -20.11 26.69 -2.15
CA ASN A 55 -21.45 27.26 -2.27
C ASN A 55 -21.98 27.30 -3.72
N LYS A 56 -21.15 27.01 -4.72
CA LYS A 56 -21.61 26.90 -6.11
C LYS A 56 -22.54 25.70 -6.24
N LEU A 57 -23.52 25.81 -7.13
CA LEU A 57 -24.41 24.70 -7.51
C LEU A 57 -23.59 23.65 -8.27
N ALA A 58 -23.80 22.37 -7.97
CA ALA A 58 -23.15 21.28 -8.68
C ALA A 58 -23.49 21.28 -10.18
N SER A 59 -24.68 21.76 -10.55
CA SER A 59 -25.17 21.90 -11.94
C SER A 59 -24.48 23.02 -12.73
N SER A 60 -23.82 23.98 -12.07
CA SER A 60 -23.10 25.08 -12.73
C SER A 60 -21.66 24.74 -13.06
N ILE A 61 -21.14 23.60 -12.63
CA ILE A 61 -19.76 23.21 -12.88
C ILE A 61 -19.59 22.71 -14.31
N THR A 62 -18.72 23.37 -15.04
CA THR A 62 -18.40 23.09 -16.44
C THR A 62 -17.15 22.19 -16.55
N GLN A 63 -16.91 21.66 -17.75
CA GLN A 63 -15.68 20.94 -18.04
C GLN A 63 -14.44 21.83 -17.94
N GLU A 64 -14.58 23.13 -18.24
CA GLU A 64 -13.51 24.11 -18.07
C GLU A 64 -13.13 24.29 -16.59
N ASP A 65 -14.11 24.38 -15.68
CA ASP A 65 -13.86 24.44 -14.23
C ASP A 65 -13.09 23.21 -13.76
N VAL A 66 -13.40 22.02 -14.31
CA VAL A 66 -12.69 20.77 -13.98
C VAL A 66 -11.25 20.77 -14.47
N LEU A 67 -10.98 21.35 -15.66
CA LEU A 67 -9.61 21.49 -16.19
C LEU A 67 -8.79 22.48 -15.33
N ILE A 68 -9.39 23.60 -14.92
CA ILE A 68 -8.78 24.57 -14.00
C ILE A 68 -8.48 23.89 -12.67
N PHE A 69 -9.43 23.18 -12.09
CA PHE A 69 -9.23 22.43 -10.85
C PHE A 69 -8.05 21.43 -10.96
N ARG A 70 -7.96 20.69 -12.07
CA ARG A 70 -6.84 19.76 -12.31
C ARG A 70 -5.50 20.51 -12.41
N LYS A 71 -5.47 21.68 -13.07
CA LYS A 71 -4.28 22.54 -13.16
C LYS A 71 -3.85 23.01 -11.77
N GLU A 72 -4.78 23.54 -10.99
CA GLU A 72 -4.51 24.01 -9.62
C GLU A 72 -3.99 22.90 -8.71
N LEU A 73 -4.53 21.68 -8.82
CA LEU A 73 -3.98 20.53 -8.10
C LEU A 73 -2.53 20.23 -8.47
N LEU A 74 -2.13 20.43 -9.75
CA LEU A 74 -0.75 20.20 -10.21
C LEU A 74 0.21 21.29 -9.78
N THR A 75 -0.18 22.56 -9.95
CA THR A 75 0.70 23.72 -9.74
C THR A 75 0.66 24.26 -8.31
N GLY A 76 -0.40 23.94 -7.59
CA GLY A 76 -0.73 24.58 -6.31
C GLY A 76 -1.63 25.80 -6.49
N TYR A 77 -2.23 26.23 -5.41
CA TYR A 77 -3.17 27.36 -5.40
C TYR A 77 -3.12 28.14 -4.07
N GLN A 78 -3.58 29.37 -4.12
CA GLN A 78 -3.75 30.22 -2.94
C GLN A 78 -5.21 30.26 -2.52
N LEU A 79 -5.45 30.20 -1.23
CA LEU A 79 -6.77 30.42 -0.66
C LEU A 79 -7.10 31.92 -0.61
N PRO A 80 -8.39 32.30 -0.67
CA PRO A 80 -8.78 33.70 -0.49
C PRO A 80 -8.19 34.32 0.78
N ARG A 81 -7.78 35.59 0.72
CA ARG A 81 -7.10 36.32 1.82
C ARG A 81 -7.79 36.24 3.19
N LYS A 82 -9.09 35.97 3.23
CA LYS A 82 -9.88 35.78 4.49
C LYS A 82 -9.51 34.51 5.25
N ILE A 83 -8.84 33.54 4.60
CA ILE A 83 -8.41 32.28 5.19
C ILE A 83 -6.89 32.36 5.32
N GLN A 84 -6.37 32.67 6.50
CA GLN A 84 -4.92 32.77 6.80
C GLN A 84 -4.23 31.38 6.75
N ARG A 85 -4.15 30.75 5.59
CA ARG A 85 -3.44 29.50 5.37
C ARG A 85 -2.29 29.71 4.39
N LYS A 86 -1.21 28.95 4.59
CA LYS A 86 -0.10 28.91 3.62
C LYS A 86 -0.61 28.42 2.26
N PRO A 87 -0.02 28.91 1.16
CA PRO A 87 -0.33 28.42 -0.18
C PRO A 87 -0.26 26.89 -0.24
N ILE A 88 -1.20 26.29 -0.92
CA ILE A 88 -1.24 24.84 -1.10
C ILE A 88 -0.29 24.47 -2.25
N LYS A 89 0.73 23.68 -1.95
CA LYS A 89 1.69 23.20 -2.95
C LYS A 89 1.06 22.24 -3.92
N GLY A 90 1.54 22.25 -5.16
CA GLY A 90 1.17 21.31 -6.20
C GLY A 90 1.33 19.84 -5.78
N ARG A 91 0.48 19.00 -6.32
CA ARG A 91 0.43 17.56 -6.03
C ARG A 91 1.11 16.77 -7.15
N SER A 92 1.63 15.59 -6.80
CA SER A 92 2.13 14.64 -7.79
C SER A 92 1.01 14.12 -8.69
N VAL A 93 1.33 13.79 -9.95
CA VAL A 93 0.38 13.23 -10.93
C VAL A 93 -0.45 12.06 -10.37
N PRO A 94 0.11 11.06 -9.66
CA PRO A 94 -0.71 9.99 -9.07
C PRO A 94 -1.74 10.49 -8.05
N THR A 95 -1.39 11.52 -7.27
CA THR A 95 -2.32 12.14 -6.30
C THR A 95 -3.43 12.89 -7.02
N VAL A 96 -3.08 13.67 -8.06
CA VAL A 96 -4.07 14.39 -8.89
C VAL A 96 -5.03 13.41 -9.55
N ASN A 97 -4.54 12.37 -10.22
CA ASN A 97 -5.40 11.35 -10.83
C ASN A 97 -6.33 10.69 -9.79
N SER A 98 -5.81 10.38 -8.59
CA SER A 98 -6.63 9.82 -7.51
C SER A 98 -7.73 10.80 -7.05
N TYR A 99 -7.42 12.10 -6.91
CA TYR A 99 -8.41 13.11 -6.51
C TYR A 99 -9.46 13.29 -7.60
N MET A 100 -9.04 13.41 -8.87
CA MET A 100 -9.96 13.51 -10.01
C MET A 100 -10.93 12.32 -10.07
N THR A 101 -10.44 11.09 -9.84
CA THR A 101 -11.30 9.88 -9.79
C THR A 101 -12.31 9.94 -8.64
N ILE A 102 -11.89 10.38 -7.46
CA ILE A 102 -12.77 10.50 -6.29
C ILE A 102 -13.87 11.53 -6.57
N ILE A 103 -13.50 12.71 -7.05
CA ILE A 103 -14.47 13.80 -7.31
C ILE A 103 -15.38 13.44 -8.50
N SER A 104 -14.86 12.80 -9.55
CA SER A 104 -15.69 12.24 -10.63
C SER A 104 -16.74 11.25 -10.09
N GLY A 105 -16.39 10.43 -9.09
CA GLY A 105 -17.33 9.55 -8.40
C GLY A 105 -18.47 10.31 -7.69
N MET A 106 -18.15 11.43 -7.04
CA MET A 106 -19.13 12.30 -6.40
C MET A 106 -20.08 12.94 -7.41
N PHE A 107 -19.56 13.47 -8.52
CA PHE A 107 -20.38 14.05 -9.58
C PHE A 107 -21.19 13.01 -10.37
N ARG A 108 -20.68 11.78 -10.49
CA ARG A 108 -21.46 10.65 -11.03
C ARG A 108 -22.65 10.31 -10.14
N PHE A 109 -22.46 10.30 -8.82
CA PHE A 109 -23.57 10.17 -7.87
C PHE A 109 -24.60 11.29 -8.06
N ALA A 110 -24.16 12.53 -8.26
CA ALA A 110 -25.06 13.65 -8.53
C ALA A 110 -25.87 13.46 -9.83
N ALA A 111 -25.23 13.00 -10.89
CA ALA A 111 -25.91 12.72 -12.17
C ALA A 111 -26.93 11.59 -12.04
N ASN A 112 -26.56 10.48 -11.40
CA ASN A 112 -27.41 9.32 -11.21
C ASN A 112 -28.65 9.61 -10.32
N ASN A 113 -28.58 10.67 -9.48
CA ASN A 113 -29.69 11.07 -8.60
C ASN A 113 -30.45 12.34 -9.08
N GLY A 114 -30.18 12.78 -10.32
CA GLY A 114 -30.91 13.89 -10.95
C GLY A 114 -30.56 15.29 -10.44
N TYR A 115 -29.45 15.46 -9.70
CA TYR A 115 -28.98 16.78 -9.27
C TYR A 115 -28.29 17.55 -10.41
N ILE A 116 -27.70 16.84 -11.38
CA ILE A 116 -27.05 17.40 -12.57
C ILE A 116 -27.39 16.53 -13.78
N GLY A 117 -27.35 17.12 -14.99
CA GLY A 117 -27.66 16.40 -16.22
C GLY A 117 -26.55 15.46 -16.67
N LYS A 118 -25.28 15.87 -16.55
CA LYS A 118 -24.09 15.12 -16.98
C LYS A 118 -22.94 15.35 -15.99
N ASN A 119 -22.13 14.32 -15.76
CA ASN A 119 -20.92 14.45 -14.95
C ASN A 119 -19.84 15.22 -15.74
N PRO A 120 -19.41 16.42 -15.29
CA PRO A 120 -18.42 17.21 -16.04
C PRO A 120 -16.99 16.60 -16.02
N PHE A 121 -16.76 15.56 -15.21
CA PHE A 121 -15.49 14.82 -15.13
C PHE A 121 -15.44 13.59 -16.06
N SER A 122 -16.52 13.20 -16.73
CA SER A 122 -16.66 11.87 -17.39
C SER A 122 -15.67 11.64 -18.52
N GLU A 123 -15.32 12.67 -19.28
CA GLU A 123 -14.51 12.55 -20.51
C GLU A 123 -13.02 12.92 -20.30
N LEU A 124 -12.61 13.13 -19.06
CA LEU A 124 -11.24 13.55 -18.76
C LEU A 124 -10.30 12.33 -18.64
N PRO A 125 -9.33 12.22 -19.54
CA PRO A 125 -8.32 11.17 -19.42
C PRO A 125 -7.41 11.43 -18.21
N SER A 126 -6.96 10.34 -17.60
CA SER A 126 -5.93 10.39 -16.56
C SER A 126 -4.61 10.94 -17.13
N LEU A 127 -3.92 11.74 -16.35
CA LEU A 127 -2.59 12.23 -16.70
C LEU A 127 -1.59 11.07 -16.79
N LYS A 128 -0.75 11.08 -17.82
CA LYS A 128 0.34 10.12 -17.98
C LYS A 128 1.29 10.22 -16.78
N ARG A 129 1.71 9.07 -16.29
CA ARG A 129 2.60 8.97 -15.14
C ARG A 129 3.89 8.26 -15.55
N ALA A 130 5.03 8.82 -15.16
CA ALA A 130 6.29 8.12 -15.29
C ALA A 130 6.31 6.91 -14.33
N LYS A 131 6.76 5.76 -14.81
CA LYS A 131 7.04 4.60 -13.96
C LYS A 131 8.34 4.88 -13.20
N THR A 132 8.28 4.89 -11.88
CA THR A 132 9.49 4.95 -11.06
C THR A 132 9.92 3.52 -10.79
N PRO A 133 11.10 3.08 -11.25
CA PRO A 133 11.58 1.74 -10.97
C PRO A 133 11.82 1.56 -9.47
N PRO A 134 11.77 0.33 -8.97
CA PRO A 134 12.26 0.00 -7.64
C PRO A 134 13.71 0.44 -7.45
N ASP A 135 14.05 0.81 -6.22
CA ASP A 135 15.36 1.26 -5.82
C ASP A 135 15.85 0.42 -4.62
N PRO A 136 16.18 -0.87 -4.85
CA PRO A 136 16.56 -1.78 -3.79
C PRO A 136 17.89 -1.35 -3.14
N LEU A 137 18.09 -1.78 -1.89
CA LEU A 137 19.39 -1.69 -1.24
C LEU A 137 20.35 -2.69 -1.87
N THR A 138 21.63 -2.31 -1.99
CA THR A 138 22.71 -3.29 -2.17
C THR A 138 22.93 -4.06 -0.88
N LYS A 139 23.67 -5.18 -0.94
CA LYS A 139 24.01 -5.97 0.26
C LYS A 139 24.85 -5.15 1.25
N ASP A 140 25.80 -4.35 0.75
CA ASP A 140 26.61 -3.44 1.56
C ASP A 140 25.77 -2.34 2.22
N GLU A 141 24.89 -1.67 1.44
CA GLU A 141 23.98 -0.67 1.98
C GLU A 141 23.06 -1.24 3.06
N PHE A 142 22.58 -2.48 2.87
CA PHE A 142 21.76 -3.15 3.87
C PHE A 142 22.55 -3.42 5.16
N ALA A 143 23.77 -3.97 5.07
CA ALA A 143 24.63 -4.20 6.23
C ALA A 143 24.87 -2.89 7.01
N ARG A 144 25.28 -1.82 6.32
CA ARG A 144 25.48 -0.50 6.94
C ARG A 144 24.20 0.09 7.55
N LEU A 145 23.04 -0.13 6.92
CA LEU A 145 21.75 0.31 7.46
C LEU A 145 21.46 -0.39 8.79
N ILE A 146 21.61 -1.71 8.83
CA ILE A 146 21.35 -2.52 10.04
C ILE A 146 22.30 -2.14 11.15
N ASP A 147 23.59 -1.97 10.87
CA ASP A 147 24.57 -1.55 11.85
C ASP A 147 24.27 -0.16 12.42
N ALA A 148 23.76 0.74 11.59
CA ALA A 148 23.36 2.09 11.99
C ALA A 148 22.05 2.14 12.80
N CYS A 149 21.32 1.05 12.97
CA CYS A 149 20.18 1.00 13.88
C CYS A 149 20.64 0.97 15.33
N HIS A 150 20.08 1.85 16.19
CA HIS A 150 20.51 1.97 17.60
C HIS A 150 20.10 0.77 18.46
N HIS A 151 18.91 0.21 18.22
CA HIS A 151 18.33 -0.82 19.06
C HIS A 151 18.27 -2.16 18.33
N GLN A 152 18.60 -3.24 19.03
CA GLN A 152 18.54 -4.58 18.46
C GLN A 152 17.16 -4.90 17.87
N GLN A 153 16.09 -4.51 18.54
CA GLN A 153 14.73 -4.70 18.02
C GLN A 153 14.49 -3.99 16.67
N THR A 154 15.07 -2.81 16.46
CA THR A 154 14.95 -2.12 15.16
C THR A 154 15.83 -2.74 14.08
N LYS A 155 17.00 -3.30 14.46
CA LYS A 155 17.82 -4.14 13.57
C LYS A 155 17.00 -5.36 13.11
N ASN A 156 16.40 -6.06 14.06
CA ASN A 156 15.57 -7.23 13.78
C ASN A 156 14.35 -6.90 12.92
N PHE A 157 13.67 -5.77 13.18
CA PHE A 157 12.53 -5.33 12.38
C PHE A 157 12.89 -5.14 10.91
N TRP A 158 13.96 -4.38 10.64
CA TRP A 158 14.35 -4.07 9.27
C TRP A 158 14.98 -5.25 8.55
N SER A 159 15.69 -6.11 9.27
CA SER A 159 16.20 -7.38 8.73
C SER A 159 15.04 -8.31 8.33
N LEU A 160 14.04 -8.48 9.19
CA LEU A 160 12.87 -9.30 8.88
C LEU A 160 12.06 -8.70 7.71
N ALA A 161 11.94 -7.36 7.64
CA ALA A 161 11.27 -6.67 6.53
C ALA A 161 11.94 -6.99 5.17
N VAL A 162 13.26 -7.03 5.12
CA VAL A 162 14.02 -7.35 3.90
C VAL A 162 14.01 -8.86 3.61
N TYR A 163 14.05 -9.72 4.62
CA TYR A 163 14.09 -11.17 4.39
C TYR A 163 12.73 -11.82 4.11
N THR A 164 11.63 -11.12 4.39
CA THR A 164 10.27 -11.66 4.19
C THR A 164 9.46 -10.87 3.16
N GLY A 165 9.85 -9.65 2.85
CA GLY A 165 9.07 -8.75 1.99
C GLY A 165 7.71 -8.35 2.57
N MET A 166 7.45 -8.53 3.87
CA MET A 166 6.21 -8.11 4.52
C MET A 166 5.98 -6.61 4.43
N ARG A 167 4.72 -6.20 4.43
CA ARG A 167 4.37 -4.78 4.56
C ARG A 167 4.63 -4.31 6.00
N HIS A 168 5.06 -3.07 6.19
CA HIS A 168 5.40 -2.56 7.54
C HIS A 168 4.22 -2.66 8.52
N GLY A 169 2.98 -2.42 8.06
CA GLY A 169 1.81 -2.59 8.91
C GLY A 169 1.55 -4.04 9.29
N GLU A 170 1.91 -5.00 8.44
CA GLU A 170 1.85 -6.43 8.75
C GLU A 170 2.89 -6.80 9.82
N LEU A 171 4.11 -6.26 9.71
CA LEU A 171 5.17 -6.43 10.73
C LEU A 171 4.80 -5.76 12.06
N CYS A 172 4.17 -4.57 12.04
CA CYS A 172 3.68 -3.90 13.26
C CYS A 172 2.57 -4.70 13.95
N GLY A 173 1.80 -5.49 13.20
CA GLY A 173 0.74 -6.35 13.72
C GLY A 173 1.17 -7.81 13.95
N LEU A 174 2.43 -8.17 13.73
CA LEU A 174 2.91 -9.54 13.88
C LEU A 174 2.98 -9.94 15.35
N ALA A 175 2.45 -11.12 15.65
CA ALA A 175 2.46 -11.68 16.99
C ALA A 175 3.18 -13.04 17.02
N TRP A 176 3.66 -13.46 18.18
CA TRP A 176 4.36 -14.74 18.34
C TRP A 176 3.45 -15.94 18.04
N GLU A 177 2.15 -15.80 18.25
CA GLU A 177 1.12 -16.80 17.92
C GLU A 177 0.95 -17.02 16.41
N ASP A 178 1.58 -16.22 15.58
CA ASP A 178 1.57 -16.34 14.12
C ASP A 178 2.81 -17.04 13.57
N ILE A 179 3.79 -17.40 14.42
CA ILE A 179 5.10 -17.87 14.03
C ILE A 179 5.35 -19.28 14.53
N ASP A 180 5.71 -20.16 13.61
CA ASP A 180 6.22 -21.48 13.88
C ASP A 180 7.71 -21.51 13.47
N LEU A 181 8.60 -21.46 14.48
CA LEU A 181 10.05 -21.48 14.26
C LEU A 181 10.58 -22.88 13.93
N GLU A 182 9.88 -23.95 14.30
CA GLU A 182 10.26 -25.32 13.98
C GLU A 182 9.91 -25.64 12.52
N ALA A 183 8.71 -25.29 12.09
CA ALA A 183 8.31 -25.41 10.69
C ALA A 183 8.95 -24.34 9.79
N GLY A 184 9.59 -23.31 10.35
CA GLY A 184 10.18 -22.21 9.60
C GLY A 184 9.14 -21.38 8.85
N THR A 185 7.99 -21.12 9.48
CA THR A 185 6.87 -20.39 8.83
C THR A 185 6.34 -19.26 9.70
N LEU A 186 5.69 -18.29 9.06
CA LEU A 186 4.85 -17.32 9.73
C LEU A 186 3.57 -17.06 8.91
N THR A 187 2.46 -16.81 9.61
CA THR A 187 1.15 -16.53 9.00
C THR A 187 0.82 -15.05 9.15
N VAL A 188 0.46 -14.37 8.05
CA VAL A 188 0.10 -12.95 8.07
C VAL A 188 -1.40 -12.80 8.27
N LYS A 189 -1.82 -12.57 9.51
CA LYS A 189 -3.24 -12.50 9.89
C LYS A 189 -3.80 -11.09 9.92
N ARG A 190 -2.97 -10.06 10.15
CA ARG A 190 -3.43 -8.68 10.37
C ARG A 190 -2.43 -7.65 9.86
N ASN A 191 -2.91 -6.41 9.78
CA ASN A 191 -2.15 -5.24 9.37
C ASN A 191 -2.51 -4.04 10.26
N TYR A 192 -1.53 -3.36 10.83
CA TYR A 192 -1.74 -2.12 11.56
C TYR A 192 -1.65 -0.93 10.61
N THR A 193 -2.68 -0.10 10.57
CA THR A 193 -2.81 0.99 9.60
C THR A 193 -2.21 2.30 10.12
N GLN A 194 -2.05 3.29 9.23
CA GLN A 194 -1.67 4.65 9.62
C GLN A 194 -2.77 5.37 10.42
N THR A 195 -4.02 4.93 10.30
CA THR A 195 -5.15 5.42 11.10
C THR A 195 -5.27 4.73 12.45
N LYS A 196 -4.23 4.02 12.87
CA LYS A 196 -4.11 3.36 14.19
C LYS A 196 -5.17 2.28 14.42
N GLU A 197 -5.49 1.51 13.40
CA GLU A 197 -6.46 0.42 13.46
C GLU A 197 -5.82 -0.88 13.00
N PHE A 198 -6.19 -2.00 13.62
CA PHE A 198 -5.90 -3.31 13.06
C PHE A 198 -6.97 -3.68 12.04
N THR A 199 -6.53 -4.14 10.89
CA THR A 199 -7.37 -4.58 9.79
C THR A 199 -6.84 -5.91 9.24
N LEU A 200 -7.61 -6.58 8.41
CA LEU A 200 -7.06 -7.63 7.56
C LEU A 200 -6.00 -7.07 6.59
N PRO A 201 -5.05 -7.89 6.11
CA PRO A 201 -4.14 -7.51 5.04
C PRO A 201 -4.88 -6.94 3.83
N LYS A 202 -4.20 -6.07 3.05
CA LYS A 202 -4.83 -5.26 1.99
C LYS A 202 -5.52 -6.09 0.89
N THR A 203 -5.01 -7.30 0.61
CA THR A 203 -5.50 -8.19 -0.46
C THR A 203 -6.01 -9.50 0.13
N ASP A 204 -6.93 -10.18 -0.54
CA ASP A 204 -7.38 -11.51 -0.11
C ASP A 204 -6.22 -12.51 -0.14
N ALA A 205 -5.41 -12.51 -1.20
CA ALA A 205 -4.18 -13.30 -1.28
C ALA A 205 -3.14 -12.96 -0.20
N GLY A 206 -3.26 -11.82 0.45
CA GLY A 206 -2.41 -11.41 1.57
C GLY A 206 -2.92 -11.88 2.92
N THR A 207 -4.22 -12.22 3.02
CA THR A 207 -4.87 -12.59 4.27
C THR A 207 -4.60 -14.07 4.56
N ASN A 208 -4.13 -14.38 5.78
CA ASN A 208 -3.75 -15.72 6.22
C ASN A 208 -2.69 -16.40 5.32
N ARG A 209 -1.95 -15.63 4.53
CA ARG A 209 -0.85 -16.21 3.75
C ARG A 209 0.25 -16.70 4.68
N VAL A 210 0.81 -17.84 4.34
CA VAL A 210 1.96 -18.42 5.03
C VAL A 210 3.23 -18.01 4.30
N ILE A 211 4.16 -17.41 5.00
CA ILE A 211 5.49 -17.06 4.52
C ILE A 211 6.46 -18.16 4.95
N GLN A 212 7.16 -18.75 3.98
CA GLN A 212 8.28 -19.65 4.22
C GLN A 212 9.53 -18.82 4.59
N LEU A 213 10.10 -19.09 5.76
CA LEU A 213 11.22 -18.34 6.28
C LEU A 213 12.56 -18.92 5.77
N ILE A 214 13.39 -18.04 5.25
CA ILE A 214 14.79 -18.38 4.99
C ILE A 214 15.57 -18.34 6.30
N GLN A 215 16.70 -19.06 6.36
CA GLN A 215 17.49 -19.17 7.58
C GLN A 215 17.84 -17.81 8.24
N PRO A 216 18.27 -16.77 7.49
CA PRO A 216 18.52 -15.45 8.10
C PRO A 216 17.28 -14.83 8.77
N ALA A 217 16.07 -15.10 8.28
CA ALA A 217 14.84 -14.62 8.90
C ALA A 217 14.53 -15.37 10.21
N ILE A 218 14.79 -16.68 10.23
CA ILE A 218 14.67 -17.52 11.44
C ILE A 218 15.65 -17.04 12.51
N ASP A 219 16.91 -16.76 12.15
CA ASP A 219 17.92 -16.29 13.09
C ASP A 219 17.55 -14.93 13.68
N VAL A 220 17.04 -14.01 12.87
CA VAL A 220 16.49 -12.74 13.33
C VAL A 220 15.34 -12.93 14.30
N LEU A 221 14.40 -13.86 14.04
CA LEU A 221 13.28 -14.14 14.92
C LEU A 221 13.72 -14.82 16.22
N LYS A 222 14.71 -15.72 16.17
CA LYS A 222 15.32 -16.31 17.38
C LYS A 222 15.95 -15.22 18.26
N ASN A 223 16.69 -14.28 17.67
CA ASN A 223 17.24 -13.14 18.39
C ASN A 223 16.13 -12.25 18.95
N GLN A 224 15.08 -11.96 18.18
CA GLN A 224 13.93 -11.16 18.66
C GLN A 224 13.17 -11.87 19.79
N ALA A 225 13.11 -13.21 19.77
CA ALA A 225 12.44 -14.00 20.81
C ALA A 225 13.05 -13.77 22.21
N THR A 226 14.36 -13.56 22.30
CA THR A 226 15.01 -13.24 23.58
C THR A 226 14.54 -11.91 24.17
N LEU A 227 13.99 -11.02 23.36
CA LEU A 227 13.53 -9.70 23.76
C LEU A 227 12.04 -9.66 24.10
N THR A 228 11.18 -10.39 23.37
CA THR A 228 9.72 -10.15 23.42
C THR A 228 8.86 -11.41 23.51
N ARG A 229 9.39 -12.63 23.33
CA ARG A 229 8.57 -13.86 23.27
C ARG A 229 7.80 -14.14 24.57
N LEU A 230 8.38 -13.82 25.72
CA LEU A 230 7.75 -13.97 27.04
C LEU A 230 6.95 -12.71 27.46
N GLY A 231 6.69 -11.82 26.51
CA GLY A 231 5.93 -10.59 26.76
C GLY A 231 4.45 -10.85 27.04
N LYS A 232 3.79 -9.82 27.60
CA LYS A 232 2.36 -9.85 27.88
C LYS A 232 1.54 -10.04 26.60
N GLN A 233 0.46 -10.83 26.69
CA GLN A 233 -0.54 -10.97 25.65
C GLN A 233 -1.62 -9.89 25.76
N TYR A 234 -2.04 -9.34 24.62
CA TYR A 234 -3.03 -8.27 24.53
C TYR A 234 -4.19 -8.72 23.64
N GLN A 235 -5.41 -8.38 24.06
CA GLN A 235 -6.59 -8.53 23.22
C GLN A 235 -6.73 -7.32 22.32
N ILE A 236 -6.87 -7.54 21.02
CA ILE A 236 -7.05 -6.48 20.03
C ILE A 236 -8.24 -6.79 19.12
N GLU A 237 -8.91 -5.74 18.65
CA GLU A 237 -9.96 -5.87 17.64
C GLU A 237 -9.39 -5.65 16.24
N VAL A 238 -9.61 -6.60 15.36
CA VAL A 238 -9.23 -6.55 13.94
C VAL A 238 -10.49 -6.31 13.11
N LYS A 239 -10.53 -5.17 12.40
CA LYS A 239 -11.63 -4.85 11.48
C LYS A 239 -11.63 -5.80 10.30
N LEU A 240 -12.76 -6.42 10.05
CA LEU A 240 -12.96 -7.30 8.91
C LEU A 240 -13.29 -6.49 7.64
N ARG A 241 -13.43 -7.15 6.50
CA ARG A 241 -13.83 -6.49 5.23
C ARG A 241 -15.28 -6.08 5.22
N GLU A 242 -16.12 -6.83 5.92
CA GLU A 242 -17.53 -6.52 6.09
C GLU A 242 -17.69 -5.33 7.04
N TYR A 243 -18.52 -4.37 6.64
CA TYR A 243 -18.75 -3.14 7.40
C TYR A 243 -19.25 -3.45 8.82
N GLY A 244 -18.63 -2.77 9.79
CA GLY A 244 -19.02 -2.87 11.21
C GLY A 244 -18.62 -4.17 11.90
N ARG A 245 -18.01 -5.14 11.20
CA ARG A 245 -17.55 -6.39 11.81
C ARG A 245 -16.11 -6.33 12.26
N THR A 246 -15.86 -6.90 13.43
CA THR A 246 -14.52 -7.09 14.02
C THR A 246 -14.32 -8.54 14.44
N SER A 247 -13.06 -8.92 14.60
CA SER A 247 -12.63 -10.19 15.20
C SER A 247 -11.62 -9.90 16.28
N THR A 248 -11.76 -10.55 17.43
CA THR A 248 -10.82 -10.39 18.54
C THR A 248 -9.64 -11.34 18.37
N HIS A 249 -8.42 -10.81 18.45
CA HIS A 249 -7.18 -11.58 18.41
C HIS A 249 -6.39 -11.38 19.71
N SER A 250 -5.84 -12.48 20.23
CA SER A 250 -4.87 -12.45 21.34
C SER A 250 -3.47 -12.37 20.76
N CYS A 251 -2.68 -11.36 21.14
CA CYS A 251 -1.41 -11.06 20.50
C CYS A 251 -0.31 -10.76 21.52
N SER A 252 0.76 -11.56 21.49
CA SER A 252 2.05 -11.21 22.07
C SER A 252 2.91 -10.62 20.96
N PHE A 253 2.99 -9.28 20.87
CA PHE A 253 3.61 -8.60 19.72
C PHE A 253 5.10 -8.91 19.62
N VAL A 254 5.55 -9.33 18.42
CA VAL A 254 6.95 -9.60 18.10
C VAL A 254 7.80 -8.35 18.29
N PHE A 255 7.29 -7.21 17.83
CA PHE A 255 7.99 -5.91 17.94
C PHE A 255 7.24 -4.99 18.89
N ASN A 256 7.72 -4.92 20.13
CA ASN A 256 7.11 -4.16 21.21
C ASN A 256 8.03 -3.01 21.68
N PRO A 257 7.72 -1.74 21.37
CA PRO A 257 8.57 -0.61 21.74
C PRO A 257 8.64 -0.38 23.26
N GLN A 258 7.71 -0.89 24.07
CA GLN A 258 7.73 -0.71 25.54
C GLN A 258 9.01 -1.28 26.18
N ILE A 259 9.61 -2.31 25.58
CA ILE A 259 10.86 -2.87 26.13
C ILE A 259 12.05 -1.89 26.09
N LEU A 260 11.93 -0.84 25.28
CA LEU A 260 12.95 0.21 25.10
C LEU A 260 12.56 1.52 25.80
N ASP A 261 11.33 1.62 26.25
CA ASP A 261 10.77 2.85 26.79
C ASP A 261 10.87 2.90 28.32
N ARG A 262 11.73 3.78 28.81
CA ARG A 262 11.89 4.05 30.24
C ARG A 262 10.80 4.95 30.82
N THR A 263 10.00 5.61 29.96
CA THR A 263 8.97 6.58 30.33
C THR A 263 7.58 5.97 30.46
N GLY A 264 7.38 4.74 29.95
CA GLY A 264 6.10 4.05 29.93
C GLY A 264 5.07 4.62 28.94
N ASN A 265 5.47 5.56 28.07
CA ASN A 265 4.57 6.24 27.12
C ASN A 265 4.42 5.52 25.78
N SER A 266 5.22 4.49 25.51
CA SER A 266 5.17 3.74 24.27
C SER A 266 4.01 2.75 24.23
N GLY A 267 3.41 2.58 23.06
CA GLY A 267 2.43 1.52 22.83
C GLY A 267 3.05 0.13 22.83
N VAL A 268 2.22 -0.89 22.92
CA VAL A 268 2.61 -2.31 22.95
C VAL A 268 3.07 -2.88 21.61
N HIS A 269 2.93 -2.12 20.54
CA HIS A 269 3.42 -2.41 19.18
C HIS A 269 3.85 -1.11 18.50
N TYR A 270 4.68 -1.21 17.46
CA TYR A 270 5.07 -0.02 16.70
C TYR A 270 3.91 0.54 15.86
N ALA A 271 3.82 1.87 15.78
CA ALA A 271 3.08 2.53 14.72
C ALA A 271 3.92 2.57 13.44
N VAL A 272 3.28 2.42 12.26
CA VAL A 272 3.98 2.46 10.97
C VAL A 272 4.78 3.74 10.78
N THR A 273 4.26 4.87 11.26
CA THR A 273 4.96 6.17 11.19
C THR A 273 6.20 6.22 12.08
N SER A 274 6.14 5.64 13.29
CA SER A 274 7.27 5.63 14.22
C SER A 274 8.39 4.72 13.71
N ILE A 275 8.07 3.52 13.25
CA ILE A 275 9.08 2.60 12.73
C ILE A 275 9.73 3.13 11.43
N ASN A 276 8.98 3.79 10.55
CA ASN A 276 9.54 4.40 9.35
C ASN A 276 10.56 5.50 9.68
N ARG A 277 10.38 6.25 10.78
CA ARG A 277 11.38 7.23 11.24
C ARG A 277 12.70 6.59 11.64
N THR A 278 12.67 5.37 12.18
CA THR A 278 13.92 4.64 12.51
C THR A 278 14.71 4.28 11.25
N TRP A 279 14.01 3.94 10.15
CA TRP A 279 14.62 3.73 8.84
C TRP A 279 15.30 4.99 8.32
N GLU A 280 14.58 6.11 8.29
CA GLU A 280 15.11 7.40 7.82
C GLU A 280 16.35 7.82 8.63
N SER A 281 16.28 7.65 9.96
CA SER A 281 17.39 7.96 10.86
C SER A 281 18.60 7.02 10.64
N ALA A 282 18.35 5.74 10.39
CA ALA A 282 19.42 4.78 10.10
C ALA A 282 20.08 5.06 8.74
N LEU A 283 19.32 5.36 7.68
CA LEU A 283 19.87 5.79 6.39
C LEU A 283 20.80 7.00 6.54
N LYS A 284 20.35 8.01 7.31
CA LYS A 284 21.16 9.23 7.55
C LYS A 284 22.46 8.90 8.26
N ARG A 285 22.44 8.08 9.33
CA ARG A 285 23.64 7.68 10.07
C ARG A 285 24.58 6.83 9.22
N ALA A 286 24.04 5.91 8.43
CA ALA A 286 24.81 5.07 7.51
C ALA A 286 25.35 5.82 6.29
N LYS A 287 25.04 7.11 6.14
CA LYS A 287 25.37 7.93 4.94
C LYS A 287 24.90 7.29 3.64
N ILE A 288 23.73 6.65 3.69
CA ILE A 288 23.04 6.08 2.52
C ILE A 288 22.06 7.11 1.99
N ARG A 289 21.95 7.25 0.66
CA ARG A 289 20.98 8.16 0.05
C ARG A 289 19.56 7.85 0.52
N HIS A 290 18.72 8.87 0.63
CA HIS A 290 17.35 8.72 1.11
C HIS A 290 16.54 7.77 0.21
N ARG A 291 15.94 6.79 0.81
CA ARG A 291 14.94 5.88 0.23
C ARG A 291 13.76 5.72 1.19
N LYS A 292 12.56 5.68 0.63
CA LYS A 292 11.36 5.38 1.46
C LYS A 292 11.50 3.99 2.08
N ALA A 293 11.05 3.83 3.31
CA ALA A 293 11.14 2.56 4.04
C ALA A 293 10.51 1.37 3.27
N TYR A 294 9.50 1.62 2.42
CA TYR A 294 8.89 0.60 1.58
C TYR A 294 9.86 -0.06 0.57
N GLN A 295 11.03 0.53 0.34
CA GLN A 295 12.08 -0.10 -0.45
C GLN A 295 12.66 -1.37 0.19
N SER A 296 12.47 -1.60 1.50
CA SER A 296 12.79 -2.89 2.13
C SER A 296 12.08 -4.06 1.44
N ARG A 297 10.78 -3.87 1.12
CA ARG A 297 9.99 -4.87 0.40
C ARG A 297 10.40 -5.02 -1.07
N HIS A 298 10.77 -3.92 -1.73
CA HIS A 298 11.34 -3.97 -3.07
C HIS A 298 12.70 -4.69 -3.09
N THR A 299 13.52 -4.46 -2.05
CA THR A 299 14.81 -5.16 -1.88
C THR A 299 14.63 -6.68 -1.79
N TYR A 300 13.66 -7.16 -0.99
CA TYR A 300 13.31 -8.58 -0.96
C TYR A 300 13.03 -9.14 -2.35
N ALA A 301 12.12 -8.50 -3.09
CA ALA A 301 11.71 -8.99 -4.41
C ALA A 301 12.88 -9.00 -5.41
N CYS A 302 13.66 -7.91 -5.46
CA CYS A 302 14.82 -7.81 -6.36
C CYS A 302 15.89 -8.86 -6.02
N TRP A 303 16.23 -9.03 -4.73
CA TRP A 303 17.21 -10.02 -4.30
C TRP A 303 16.76 -11.46 -4.56
N ALA A 304 15.48 -11.75 -4.28
CA ALA A 304 14.92 -13.07 -4.54
C ALA A 304 14.94 -13.42 -6.04
N LEU A 305 14.57 -12.46 -6.92
CA LEU A 305 14.65 -12.65 -8.37
C LEU A 305 16.09 -12.81 -8.87
N THR A 306 17.03 -11.99 -8.40
CA THR A 306 18.45 -12.12 -8.72
C THR A 306 19.01 -13.46 -8.25
N ALA A 307 18.49 -13.99 -7.14
CA ALA A 307 18.86 -15.34 -6.66
C ALA A 307 18.15 -16.49 -7.42
N GLY A 308 17.33 -16.19 -8.42
CA GLY A 308 16.64 -17.20 -9.24
C GLY A 308 15.34 -17.75 -8.64
N ALA A 309 14.77 -17.11 -7.62
CA ALA A 309 13.51 -17.56 -7.04
C ALA A 309 12.34 -17.41 -8.04
N ASN A 310 11.42 -18.38 -8.02
CA ASN A 310 10.25 -18.39 -8.89
C ASN A 310 9.34 -17.17 -8.62
N PRO A 311 8.95 -16.38 -9.65
CA PRO A 311 8.09 -15.21 -9.48
C PRO A 311 6.73 -15.50 -8.85
N ASN A 312 6.15 -16.69 -9.07
CA ASN A 312 4.91 -17.10 -8.39
C ASN A 312 5.14 -17.31 -6.88
N PHE A 313 6.26 -17.92 -6.51
CA PHE A 313 6.65 -18.04 -5.10
C PHE A 313 6.80 -16.66 -4.47
N ILE A 314 7.52 -15.74 -5.11
CA ILE A 314 7.69 -14.36 -4.61
C ILE A 314 6.33 -13.65 -4.49
N ALA A 315 5.44 -13.78 -5.47
CA ALA A 315 4.11 -13.20 -5.43
C ALA A 315 3.30 -13.71 -4.21
N ASN A 316 3.33 -15.02 -3.96
CA ASN A 316 2.67 -15.64 -2.82
C ASN A 316 3.26 -15.16 -1.49
N GLN A 317 4.58 -15.16 -1.34
CA GLN A 317 5.28 -14.64 -0.15
C GLN A 317 4.88 -13.17 0.12
N MET A 318 4.85 -12.35 -0.90
CA MET A 318 4.49 -10.93 -0.80
C MET A 318 2.97 -10.70 -0.65
N GLY A 319 2.11 -11.68 -0.90
CA GLY A 319 0.65 -11.52 -0.90
C GLY A 319 0.17 -10.64 -2.05
N HIS A 320 0.71 -10.88 -3.26
CA HIS A 320 0.17 -10.36 -4.51
C HIS A 320 -0.87 -11.32 -5.06
N ALA A 321 -1.92 -10.79 -5.72
CA ALA A 321 -2.98 -11.62 -6.29
C ALA A 321 -2.48 -12.56 -7.39
N ASN A 322 -1.41 -12.16 -8.11
CA ASN A 322 -0.77 -12.97 -9.15
C ASN A 322 0.68 -12.53 -9.37
N ALA A 323 1.45 -13.32 -10.10
CA ALA A 323 2.85 -13.02 -10.44
C ALA A 323 3.01 -11.88 -11.45
N GLN A 324 1.95 -11.46 -12.15
CA GLN A 324 2.02 -10.37 -13.13
C GLN A 324 2.56 -9.08 -12.51
N MET A 325 2.21 -8.82 -11.23
CA MET A 325 2.74 -7.67 -10.51
C MET A 325 4.27 -7.78 -10.30
N VAL A 326 4.78 -8.99 -10.03
CA VAL A 326 6.22 -9.23 -9.89
C VAL A 326 6.92 -8.98 -11.23
N TYR A 327 6.40 -9.50 -12.32
CA TYR A 327 6.95 -9.25 -13.68
C TYR A 327 6.91 -7.76 -14.05
N ASN A 328 5.79 -7.09 -13.84
CA ASN A 328 5.61 -5.70 -14.23
C ASN A 328 6.51 -4.72 -13.45
N VAL A 329 6.82 -5.04 -12.20
CA VAL A 329 7.60 -4.16 -11.32
C VAL A 329 9.07 -4.53 -11.31
N TYR A 330 9.39 -5.83 -11.32
CA TYR A 330 10.74 -6.34 -11.07
C TYR A 330 11.36 -7.11 -12.24
N GLY A 331 10.71 -7.20 -13.39
CA GLY A 331 11.20 -8.01 -14.53
C GLY A 331 12.61 -7.65 -15.02
N ALA A 332 13.08 -6.41 -14.78
CA ALA A 332 14.45 -6.02 -15.10
C ALA A 332 15.51 -6.83 -14.34
N TRP A 333 15.23 -7.27 -13.12
CA TRP A 333 16.14 -8.08 -12.28
C TRP A 333 16.16 -9.57 -12.66
N MET A 334 15.35 -9.98 -13.63
CA MET A 334 15.36 -11.36 -14.14
C MET A 334 16.33 -11.55 -15.33
N LYS A 335 16.76 -10.46 -15.98
CA LYS A 335 17.55 -10.53 -17.23
C LYS A 335 18.97 -11.07 -17.02
N ASP A 336 19.56 -10.84 -15.84
CA ASP A 336 20.95 -11.24 -15.56
C ASP A 336 21.10 -12.74 -15.28
N ASN A 337 20.00 -13.50 -15.32
CA ASN A 337 19.93 -14.90 -14.87
C ASN A 337 19.82 -15.91 -16.02
N ASN A 338 19.91 -15.50 -17.30
CA ASN A 338 19.69 -16.41 -18.42
C ASN A 338 20.74 -17.54 -18.49
N GLN A 339 22.01 -17.25 -18.21
CA GLN A 339 23.06 -18.27 -18.19
C GLN A 339 22.83 -19.31 -17.07
N SER A 340 22.48 -18.86 -15.86
CA SER A 340 22.15 -19.75 -14.75
C SER A 340 20.89 -20.59 -15.01
N GLN A 341 19.92 -20.10 -15.78
CA GLN A 341 18.75 -20.88 -16.17
C GLN A 341 19.12 -22.04 -17.12
N VAL A 342 20.01 -21.79 -18.08
CA VAL A 342 20.52 -22.86 -18.97
C VAL A 342 21.25 -23.92 -18.15
N GLU A 343 22.09 -23.52 -17.18
CA GLU A 343 22.79 -24.47 -16.31
C GLU A 343 21.83 -25.29 -15.44
N VAL A 344 20.77 -24.66 -14.89
CA VAL A 344 19.71 -25.35 -14.15
C VAL A 344 18.97 -26.35 -15.03
N LEU A 345 18.62 -25.97 -16.25
CA LEU A 345 17.96 -26.86 -17.22
C LEU A 345 18.88 -28.01 -17.62
N ASN A 346 20.14 -27.75 -17.91
CA ASN A 346 21.12 -28.78 -18.23
C ASN A 346 21.23 -29.78 -17.08
N ARG A 347 21.36 -29.32 -15.82
CA ARG A 347 21.45 -30.17 -14.65
C ARG A 347 20.21 -31.04 -14.41
N LYS A 348 19.02 -30.45 -14.61
CA LYS A 348 17.73 -31.13 -14.33
C LYS A 348 17.26 -31.99 -15.49
N LEU A 349 17.49 -31.59 -16.73
CA LEU A 349 16.98 -32.32 -17.91
C LEU A 349 17.97 -33.38 -18.42
N CYS A 350 19.28 -33.18 -18.26
CA CYS A 350 20.27 -34.20 -18.68
C CYS A 350 20.12 -35.57 -17.97
N THR A 351 19.45 -35.61 -16.82
CA THR A 351 19.09 -36.86 -16.12
C THR A 351 17.94 -37.63 -16.77
N TYR A 352 17.17 -37.02 -17.67
CA TYR A 352 15.97 -37.59 -18.28
C TYR A 352 16.08 -37.81 -19.79
N VAL A 353 17.17 -37.37 -20.41
CA VAL A 353 17.37 -37.56 -21.86
C VAL A 353 18.11 -38.88 -22.09
N PRO A 354 17.56 -39.81 -22.92
CA PRO A 354 18.30 -41.00 -23.34
C PRO A 354 19.60 -40.59 -24.01
N GLN A 355 20.72 -41.19 -23.58
CA GLN A 355 22.00 -40.92 -24.23
C GLN A 355 21.89 -41.32 -25.71
N VAL A 356 22.03 -40.35 -26.61
CA VAL A 356 22.12 -40.61 -28.04
C VAL A 356 23.41 -41.40 -28.28
N PRO A 357 23.34 -42.61 -28.88
CA PRO A 357 24.57 -43.35 -29.12
C PRO A 357 25.51 -42.54 -30.02
N GLN A 358 26.74 -42.34 -29.59
CA GLN A 358 27.79 -41.74 -30.41
C GLN A 358 27.96 -42.64 -31.64
N ARG A 359 27.71 -42.15 -32.83
CA ARG A 359 28.12 -42.84 -34.08
C ARG A 359 29.60 -42.99 -34.01
N LEU A 360 30.07 -44.20 -33.80
CA LEU A 360 31.46 -44.57 -34.05
C LEU A 360 31.77 -44.27 -35.53
N ASN A 361 32.52 -43.22 -35.79
CA ASN A 361 33.14 -43.02 -37.10
C ASN A 361 34.12 -44.20 -37.28
N LYS A 362 33.70 -45.19 -38.06
CA LYS A 362 34.62 -46.16 -38.61
C LYS A 362 35.50 -45.45 -39.63
N ALA A 363 36.82 -45.45 -39.37
CA ALA A 363 37.84 -45.06 -40.29
C ALA A 363 37.88 -45.96 -41.55
#